data_2257db87e1ac1742ca341c71ed7e67d5
#
_entry.id   2257db87e1ac1742ca341c71ed7e67d5
#
_cell.length_a   1.000
_cell.length_b   1.000
_cell.length_c   1.000
_cell.angle_alpha   90.00
_cell.angle_beta   90.00
_cell.angle_gamma   90.00
#
_symmetry.space_group_name_H-M   'P 1'
#
loop_
_entity.id
_entity.type
_entity.pdbx_description
1 polymer ?
#
loop_
_entity_poly.entity_id
_entity_poly.type
_entity_poly.pdbx_seq_one_letter_code
_entity_poly.pdbx_strand_id
1 'polypeptide(L)'
;LITERVSTDLEELIIDGGTDGTDDYLSLVDGVFTLSTSNVLDFSDETDDVSKHIFKAGIVSMPNKYLRKRDAMRFYVSPNMELEYADSLADRATPLGDANIQRNMFNYAYGVPVKPVSLMPDAKYLFTFPKNIIFGVQRDIMIESDRDIRTQVLIVVVTMRIDLAYEEEDAVVTASGLSTDFNQPTTTTA
;
A
#
# COMPACT_ATOMS: atom_id res chain seq x y z
N LEU A 1 8.70 17.22 13.13
CA LEU A 1 8.01 17.92 12.03
C LEU A 1 8.68 17.70 10.67
N ILE A 2 9.97 18.12 10.46
CA ILE A 2 10.67 17.88 9.17
C ILE A 2 10.87 16.40 8.93
N THR A 3 11.31 15.65 9.91
CA THR A 3 11.56 14.19 9.80
C THR A 3 10.28 13.41 9.50
N GLU A 4 9.17 13.78 10.12
CA GLU A 4 7.85 13.18 9.86
C GLU A 4 7.40 13.47 8.43
N ARG A 5 7.58 14.69 7.95
CA ARG A 5 7.23 15.05 6.57
C ARG A 5 8.05 14.23 5.57
N VAL A 6 9.37 14.16 5.76
CA VAL A 6 10.25 13.35 4.92
C VAL A 6 9.84 11.87 4.92
N SER A 7 9.47 11.32 6.09
CA SER A 7 9.00 9.93 6.19
C SER A 7 7.70 9.71 5.40
N THR A 8 6.76 10.66 5.47
CA THR A 8 5.50 10.58 4.73
C THR A 8 5.75 10.69 3.22
N ASP A 9 6.57 11.65 2.80
CA ASP A 9 6.90 11.85 1.39
C ASP A 9 7.63 10.62 0.82
N LEU A 10 8.51 9.97 1.60
CA LEU A 10 9.16 8.72 1.20
C LEU A 10 8.18 7.55 1.08
N GLU A 11 7.24 7.43 2.01
CA GLU A 11 6.20 6.40 1.94
C GLU A 11 5.32 6.57 0.69
N GLU A 12 4.93 7.81 0.38
CA GLU A 12 4.18 8.14 -0.83
C GLU A 12 4.96 7.77 -2.11
N LEU A 13 6.24 8.13 -2.16
CA LEU A 13 7.12 7.80 -3.28
C LEU A 13 7.29 6.29 -3.48
N ILE A 14 7.43 5.52 -2.39
CA ILE A 14 7.55 4.06 -2.44
C ILE A 14 6.26 3.43 -2.96
N ILE A 15 5.11 3.97 -2.63
CA ILE A 15 3.80 3.40 -3.00
C ILE A 15 3.41 3.82 -4.41
N ASP A 16 3.33 5.11 -4.68
CA ASP A 16 2.76 5.69 -5.91
C ASP A 16 3.81 6.25 -6.89
N GLY A 17 5.09 6.07 -6.62
CA GLY A 17 6.14 6.50 -7.54
C GLY A 17 6.00 5.88 -8.93
N GLY A 18 6.31 6.68 -9.97
CA GLY A 18 6.29 6.23 -11.36
C GLY A 18 7.04 7.21 -12.26
N THR A 19 8.13 6.76 -12.86
CA THR A 19 9.01 7.59 -13.71
C THR A 19 8.31 8.12 -14.98
N ASP A 20 7.20 7.51 -15.38
CA ASP A 20 6.35 7.98 -16.48
C ASP A 20 5.29 9.03 -16.03
N GLY A 21 5.28 9.39 -14.76
CA GLY A 21 4.34 10.34 -14.17
C GLY A 21 4.61 11.80 -14.56
N THR A 22 3.61 12.65 -14.37
CA THR A 22 3.70 14.10 -14.61
C THR A 22 4.06 14.89 -13.36
N ASP A 23 4.07 14.25 -12.20
CA ASP A 23 4.46 14.88 -10.93
C ASP A 23 5.99 14.85 -10.78
N ASP A 24 6.58 16.03 -10.56
CA ASP A 24 8.05 16.19 -10.47
C ASP A 24 8.67 15.39 -9.31
N TYR A 25 7.89 15.12 -8.25
CA TYR A 25 8.36 14.37 -7.09
C TYR A 25 8.14 12.87 -7.25
N LEU A 26 6.94 12.44 -7.62
CA LEU A 26 6.59 11.02 -7.77
C LEU A 26 7.28 10.37 -8.99
N SER A 27 7.76 11.16 -9.94
CA SER A 27 8.51 10.67 -11.11
C SER A 27 9.99 10.38 -10.83
N LEU A 28 10.48 10.55 -9.61
CA LEU A 28 11.88 10.34 -9.27
C LEU A 28 12.29 8.88 -9.17
N VAL A 29 11.38 8.00 -8.72
CA VAL A 29 11.63 6.57 -8.50
C VAL A 29 10.36 5.79 -8.83
N ASP A 30 10.50 4.59 -9.38
CA ASP A 30 9.38 3.69 -9.59
C ASP A 30 8.96 3.04 -8.26
N GLY A 31 7.69 3.19 -7.89
CA GLY A 31 7.09 2.62 -6.70
C GLY A 31 6.69 1.14 -6.87
N VAL A 32 6.17 0.57 -5.79
CA VAL A 32 5.80 -0.85 -5.73
C VAL A 32 4.77 -1.27 -6.79
N PHE A 33 3.84 -0.40 -7.16
CA PHE A 33 2.85 -0.71 -8.19
C PHE A 33 3.41 -0.60 -9.60
N THR A 34 4.29 0.35 -9.85
CA THR A 34 4.94 0.55 -11.16
C THR A 34 5.92 -0.57 -11.49
N LEU A 35 6.67 -1.04 -10.48
CA LEU A 35 7.62 -2.15 -10.62
C LEU A 35 6.96 -3.51 -10.81
N SER A 36 5.67 -3.67 -10.46
CA SER A 36 4.96 -4.94 -10.59
C SER A 36 4.26 -5.03 -11.94
N THR A 37 4.76 -5.88 -12.82
CA THR A 37 4.25 -6.05 -14.20
C THR A 37 3.71 -7.45 -14.48
N SER A 38 4.13 -8.49 -13.73
CA SER A 38 3.86 -9.89 -14.07
C SER A 38 2.49 -10.40 -13.61
N ASN A 39 2.10 -10.17 -12.37
CA ASN A 39 0.85 -10.72 -11.80
C ASN A 39 -0.08 -9.57 -11.39
N VAL A 40 -0.57 -8.84 -12.37
CA VAL A 40 -1.51 -7.72 -12.15
C VAL A 40 -2.93 -8.21 -12.33
N LEU A 41 -3.77 -8.00 -11.31
CA LEU A 41 -5.19 -8.27 -11.33
C LEU A 41 -5.95 -6.96 -11.54
N ASP A 42 -6.93 -6.97 -12.44
CA ASP A 42 -7.82 -5.85 -12.68
C ASP A 42 -9.24 -6.24 -12.26
N PHE A 43 -9.81 -5.47 -11.34
CA PHE A 43 -11.16 -5.61 -10.81
C PHE A 43 -12.09 -4.50 -11.29
N SER A 44 -11.71 -3.73 -12.31
CA SER A 44 -12.49 -2.57 -12.79
C SER A 44 -13.91 -2.92 -13.25
N ASP A 45 -14.12 -4.17 -13.68
CA ASP A 45 -15.43 -4.66 -14.11
C ASP A 45 -16.26 -5.24 -12.94
N GLU A 46 -15.67 -5.39 -11.75
CA GLU A 46 -16.36 -5.90 -10.58
C GLU A 46 -16.99 -4.75 -9.79
N THR A 47 -18.27 -4.88 -9.49
CA THR A 47 -19.03 -3.91 -8.69
C THR A 47 -19.21 -4.37 -7.24
N ASP A 48 -18.67 -5.54 -6.92
CA ASP A 48 -18.83 -6.14 -5.60
C ASP A 48 -17.93 -5.44 -4.55
N ASP A 49 -18.47 -5.32 -3.35
CA ASP A 49 -17.74 -4.77 -2.21
C ASP A 49 -16.51 -5.62 -1.85
N VAL A 50 -15.56 -5.01 -1.15
CA VAL A 50 -14.35 -5.67 -0.71
C VAL A 50 -14.67 -6.87 0.18
N SER A 51 -14.42 -8.07 -0.32
CA SER A 51 -14.71 -9.30 0.40
C SER A 51 -13.63 -10.37 0.19
N LYS A 52 -13.84 -11.54 0.78
CA LYS A 52 -12.88 -12.67 0.73
C LYS A 52 -12.46 -13.10 -0.68
N HIS A 53 -13.30 -12.86 -1.71
CA HIS A 53 -12.99 -13.33 -3.07
C HIS A 53 -11.80 -12.59 -3.69
N ILE A 54 -11.65 -11.30 -3.41
CA ILE A 54 -10.55 -10.45 -3.86
C ILE A 54 -9.20 -11.00 -3.38
N PHE A 55 -9.10 -11.32 -2.08
CA PHE A 55 -7.89 -11.91 -1.51
C PHE A 55 -7.64 -13.33 -2.01
N LYS A 56 -8.71 -14.10 -2.27
CA LYS A 56 -8.59 -15.42 -2.90
C LYS A 56 -8.00 -15.34 -4.30
N ALA A 57 -8.47 -14.38 -5.11
CA ALA A 57 -7.94 -14.15 -6.45
C ALA A 57 -6.44 -13.85 -6.42
N GLY A 58 -5.99 -12.99 -5.48
CA GLY A 58 -4.57 -12.71 -5.28
C GLY A 58 -3.74 -13.94 -4.95
N ILE A 59 -4.24 -14.82 -4.07
CA ILE A 59 -3.53 -16.06 -3.73
C ILE A 59 -3.48 -17.02 -4.93
N VAL A 60 -4.56 -17.13 -5.71
CA VAL A 60 -4.64 -18.01 -6.88
C VAL A 60 -3.75 -17.52 -8.02
N SER A 61 -3.60 -16.21 -8.19
CA SER A 61 -2.72 -15.62 -9.20
C SER A 61 -1.23 -15.81 -8.89
N MET A 62 -0.87 -16.01 -7.62
CA MET A 62 0.51 -16.25 -7.22
C MET A 62 1.00 -17.61 -7.71
N PRO A 63 2.18 -17.70 -8.36
CA PRO A 63 2.76 -18.99 -8.75
C PRO A 63 2.98 -19.92 -7.55
N ASN A 64 2.59 -21.20 -7.70
CA ASN A 64 2.61 -22.20 -6.63
C ASN A 64 3.98 -22.39 -5.96
N LYS A 65 5.08 -22.10 -6.68
CA LYS A 65 6.44 -22.20 -6.13
C LYS A 65 6.65 -21.31 -4.90
N TYR A 66 5.98 -20.14 -4.84
CA TYR A 66 6.08 -19.18 -3.75
C TYR A 66 5.08 -19.45 -2.62
N LEU A 67 3.94 -20.07 -2.92
CA LEU A 67 2.90 -20.37 -1.92
C LEU A 67 3.36 -21.38 -0.85
N ARG A 68 4.54 -21.99 -1.00
CA ARG A 68 5.13 -22.91 -0.02
C ARG A 68 5.34 -22.23 1.36
N LYS A 69 5.53 -20.91 1.41
CA LYS A 69 5.68 -20.12 2.63
C LYS A 69 4.61 -19.02 2.74
N ARG A 70 3.36 -19.39 2.43
CA ARG A 70 2.22 -18.45 2.40
C ARG A 70 2.02 -17.69 3.72
N ASP A 71 2.30 -18.29 4.84
CA ASP A 71 2.23 -17.70 6.18
C ASP A 71 3.18 -16.51 6.38
N ALA A 72 4.28 -16.47 5.64
CA ALA A 72 5.24 -15.37 5.67
C ALA A 72 4.84 -14.20 4.75
N MET A 73 3.89 -14.39 3.85
CA MET A 73 3.37 -13.35 2.96
C MET A 73 2.44 -12.38 3.70
N ARG A 74 2.18 -11.23 3.09
CA ARG A 74 1.29 -10.18 3.60
C ARG A 74 0.47 -9.60 2.47
N PHE A 75 -0.78 -9.26 2.77
CA PHE A 75 -1.56 -8.32 1.99
C PHE A 75 -1.35 -6.93 2.56
N TYR A 76 -0.92 -6.00 1.73
CA TYR A 76 -0.84 -4.58 2.05
C TYR A 76 -2.02 -3.89 1.38
N VAL A 77 -2.83 -3.23 2.18
CA VAL A 77 -4.10 -2.62 1.76
C VAL A 77 -4.23 -1.23 2.37
N SER A 78 -5.18 -0.43 1.89
CA SER A 78 -5.53 0.81 2.56
C SER A 78 -6.25 0.55 3.90
N PRO A 79 -6.23 1.48 4.84
CA PRO A 79 -7.00 1.38 6.07
C PRO A 79 -8.51 1.21 5.83
N ASN A 80 -9.05 1.89 4.81
CA ASN A 80 -10.47 1.80 4.46
C ASN A 80 -10.82 0.40 3.94
N MET A 81 -9.99 -0.18 3.09
CA MET A 81 -10.17 -1.55 2.59
C MET A 81 -10.07 -2.59 3.72
N GLU A 82 -9.20 -2.38 4.69
CA GLU A 82 -9.09 -3.28 5.86
C GLU A 82 -10.36 -3.25 6.70
N LEU A 83 -10.94 -2.06 6.92
CA LEU A 83 -12.21 -1.88 7.63
C LEU A 83 -13.37 -2.55 6.88
N GLU A 84 -13.49 -2.32 5.58
CA GLU A 84 -14.53 -2.92 4.75
C GLU A 84 -14.43 -4.46 4.74
N TYR A 85 -13.21 -4.99 4.69
CA TYR A 85 -13.01 -6.43 4.82
C TYR A 85 -13.43 -6.95 6.19
N ALA A 86 -13.13 -6.23 7.27
CA ALA A 86 -13.56 -6.58 8.62
C ALA A 86 -15.08 -6.62 8.73
N ASP A 87 -15.75 -5.63 8.14
CA ASP A 87 -17.22 -5.53 8.09
C ASP A 87 -17.82 -6.69 7.30
N SER A 88 -17.26 -7.03 6.15
CA SER A 88 -17.68 -8.19 5.35
C SER A 88 -17.53 -9.54 6.07
N LEU A 89 -16.64 -9.61 7.07
CA LEU A 89 -16.52 -10.78 7.94
C LEU A 89 -17.54 -10.79 9.07
N ALA A 90 -17.94 -9.61 9.55
CA ALA A 90 -18.91 -9.42 10.61
C ALA A 90 -20.35 -9.70 10.15
N ASP A 91 -20.68 -9.36 8.92
CA ASP A 91 -22.00 -9.60 8.32
C ASP A 91 -22.43 -11.07 8.27
N ARG A 92 -21.50 -11.97 8.53
CA ARG A 92 -21.83 -13.37 8.74
C ARG A 92 -22.53 -13.54 10.07
N ALA A 93 -23.73 -14.10 10.06
CA ALA A 93 -24.55 -14.40 11.23
C ALA A 93 -23.89 -15.44 12.18
N THR A 94 -22.69 -15.16 12.63
CA THR A 94 -21.93 -15.99 13.58
C THR A 94 -21.35 -15.14 14.70
N PRO A 95 -21.34 -15.62 15.97
CA PRO A 95 -20.75 -14.89 17.10
C PRO A 95 -19.26 -14.55 16.95
N LEU A 96 -18.57 -15.16 15.98
CA LEU A 96 -17.16 -14.91 15.67
C LEU A 96 -16.96 -13.58 14.92
N GLY A 97 -17.94 -13.08 14.17
CA GLY A 97 -17.89 -11.80 13.46
C GLY A 97 -17.71 -10.65 14.45
N ASP A 98 -18.62 -10.51 15.40
CA ASP A 98 -18.58 -9.46 16.42
C ASP A 98 -17.32 -9.51 17.30
N ALA A 99 -16.80 -10.71 17.56
CA ALA A 99 -15.59 -10.88 18.34
C ALA A 99 -14.32 -10.41 17.60
N ASN A 100 -14.32 -10.43 16.27
CA ASN A 100 -13.18 -9.94 15.48
C ASN A 100 -13.11 -8.41 15.46
N ILE A 101 -14.26 -7.73 15.36
CA ILE A 101 -14.32 -6.26 15.40
C ILE A 101 -13.84 -5.71 16.75
N GLN A 102 -14.14 -6.42 17.86
CA GLN A 102 -13.74 -5.99 19.19
C GLN A 102 -12.27 -6.29 19.53
N ARG A 103 -11.62 -7.16 18.77
CA ARG A 103 -10.21 -7.51 18.98
C ARG A 103 -9.35 -6.62 18.12
N ASN A 104 -8.45 -5.89 18.73
CA ASN A 104 -7.39 -5.14 18.04
C ASN A 104 -6.33 -6.10 17.47
N MET A 105 -6.74 -7.05 16.65
CA MET A 105 -5.90 -8.05 15.99
C MET A 105 -5.99 -7.85 14.48
N PHE A 106 -4.89 -8.10 13.78
CA PHE A 106 -4.88 -8.07 12.33
C PHE A 106 -5.88 -9.05 11.74
N ASN A 107 -6.61 -8.63 10.72
CA ASN A 107 -7.47 -9.50 9.94
C ASN A 107 -6.62 -10.48 9.11
N TYR A 108 -7.13 -11.71 8.96
CA TYR A 108 -6.48 -12.74 8.16
C TYR A 108 -7.36 -13.13 6.98
N ALA A 109 -6.79 -13.14 5.79
CA ALA A 109 -7.42 -13.69 4.59
C ALA A 109 -6.76 -15.02 4.23
N TYR A 110 -7.47 -16.12 4.40
CA TYR A 110 -6.96 -17.48 4.11
C TYR A 110 -5.62 -17.83 4.79
N GLY A 111 -5.40 -17.35 6.01
CA GLY A 111 -4.18 -17.59 6.78
C GLY A 111 -3.04 -16.59 6.48
N VAL A 112 -3.27 -15.63 5.62
CA VAL A 112 -2.35 -14.52 5.33
C VAL A 112 -2.84 -13.28 6.08
N PRO A 113 -1.99 -12.58 6.84
CA PRO A 113 -2.38 -11.35 7.51
C PRO A 113 -2.58 -10.21 6.50
N VAL A 114 -3.65 -9.48 6.70
CA VAL A 114 -3.98 -8.23 6.00
C VAL A 114 -3.42 -7.07 6.82
N LYS A 115 -2.56 -6.26 6.23
CA LYS A 115 -1.89 -5.15 6.89
C LYS A 115 -2.31 -3.82 6.26
N PRO A 116 -2.93 -2.92 7.02
CA PRO A 116 -3.20 -1.58 6.54
C PRO A 116 -1.90 -0.76 6.44
N VAL A 117 -1.79 0.01 5.36
CA VAL A 117 -0.73 0.99 5.11
C VAL A 117 -1.38 2.32 4.81
N SER A 118 -0.99 3.38 5.53
CA SER A 118 -1.73 4.64 5.58
C SER A 118 -1.86 5.36 4.24
N LEU A 119 -0.83 5.30 3.40
CA LEU A 119 -0.81 5.98 2.11
C LEU A 119 -1.17 5.06 0.93
N MET A 120 -1.57 3.81 1.21
CA MET A 120 -2.00 2.88 0.18
C MET A 120 -3.30 3.37 -0.49
N PRO A 121 -3.36 3.42 -1.83
CA PRO A 121 -4.59 3.76 -2.55
C PRO A 121 -5.72 2.78 -2.27
N ASP A 122 -6.94 3.29 -2.07
CA ASP A 122 -8.11 2.48 -1.74
C ASP A 122 -8.49 1.46 -2.82
N ALA A 123 -8.18 1.77 -4.09
CA ALA A 123 -8.50 0.91 -5.22
C ALA A 123 -7.45 -0.17 -5.51
N LYS A 124 -6.41 -0.29 -4.68
CA LYS A 124 -5.27 -1.18 -4.95
C LYS A 124 -4.87 -2.00 -3.73
N TYR A 125 -4.30 -3.19 -3.96
CA TYR A 125 -3.57 -3.91 -2.92
C TYR A 125 -2.29 -4.52 -3.48
N LEU A 126 -1.36 -4.83 -2.58
CA LEU A 126 -0.12 -5.52 -2.87
C LEU A 126 -0.04 -6.80 -2.04
N PHE A 127 0.27 -7.92 -2.68
CA PHE A 127 0.46 -9.23 -2.03
C PHE A 127 1.84 -9.77 -2.33
N THR A 128 2.71 -9.83 -1.32
CA THR A 128 4.09 -10.30 -1.46
C THR A 128 4.70 -10.68 -0.11
N PHE A 129 5.95 -11.15 -0.14
CA PHE A 129 6.77 -11.30 1.06
C PHE A 129 7.35 -9.94 1.49
N PRO A 130 7.36 -9.60 2.79
CA PRO A 130 7.99 -8.36 3.26
C PRO A 130 9.45 -8.22 2.83
N LYS A 131 10.19 -9.35 2.75
CA LYS A 131 11.60 -9.38 2.36
C LYS A 131 11.83 -9.26 0.87
N ASN A 132 10.79 -9.38 0.06
CA ASN A 132 10.90 -9.27 -1.40
C ASN A 132 11.03 -7.82 -1.86
N ILE A 133 10.64 -6.87 -1.01
CA ILE A 133 10.78 -5.45 -1.28
C ILE A 133 12.15 -5.01 -0.77
N ILE A 134 13.01 -4.60 -1.68
CA ILE A 134 14.37 -4.13 -1.40
C ILE A 134 14.39 -2.62 -1.51
N PHE A 135 14.66 -1.95 -0.41
CA PHE A 135 14.84 -0.51 -0.36
C PHE A 135 16.33 -0.19 -0.29
N GLY A 136 16.85 0.34 -1.39
CA GLY A 136 18.26 0.71 -1.51
C GLY A 136 18.51 2.16 -1.12
N VAL A 137 19.48 2.41 -0.24
CA VAL A 137 19.89 3.75 0.15
C VAL A 137 21.33 3.97 -0.27
N GLN A 138 21.56 4.84 -1.25
CA GLN A 138 22.90 5.23 -1.69
C GLN A 138 23.45 6.38 -0.84
N ARG A 139 22.58 7.33 -0.47
CA ARG A 139 22.92 8.47 0.37
C ARG A 139 21.84 8.64 1.42
N ASP A 140 22.27 8.68 2.66
CA ASP A 140 21.41 8.99 3.79
C ASP A 140 20.87 10.42 3.71
N ILE A 141 19.85 10.70 4.51
CA ILE A 141 19.22 12.01 4.61
C ILE A 141 20.26 13.06 5.00
N MET A 142 20.49 14.04 4.14
CA MET A 142 21.28 15.23 4.43
C MET A 142 20.37 16.45 4.52
N ILE A 143 20.47 17.17 5.62
CA ILE A 143 19.72 18.41 5.85
C ILE A 143 20.71 19.56 5.80
N GLU A 144 20.50 20.45 4.83
CA GLU A 144 21.27 21.68 4.69
C GLU A 144 20.35 22.88 4.91
N SER A 145 20.84 23.90 5.59
CA SER A 145 20.08 25.12 5.83
C SER A 145 20.88 26.34 5.42
N ASP A 146 20.23 27.24 4.69
CA ASP A 146 20.79 28.53 4.28
C ASP A 146 19.80 29.66 4.65
N ARG A 147 20.35 30.82 4.96
CA ARG A 147 19.55 31.97 5.29
C ARG A 147 19.72 33.06 4.21
N ASP A 148 18.66 33.29 3.46
CA ASP A 148 18.62 34.41 2.54
C ASP A 148 18.32 35.71 3.31
N ILE A 149 19.34 36.55 3.43
CA ILE A 149 19.25 37.83 4.15
C ILE A 149 18.36 38.84 3.40
N ARG A 150 18.24 38.72 2.09
CA ARG A 150 17.47 39.66 1.23
C ARG A 150 15.97 39.48 1.43
N THR A 151 15.53 38.20 1.48
CA THR A 151 14.10 37.84 1.63
C THR A 151 13.74 37.54 3.07
N GLN A 152 14.73 37.49 3.98
CA GLN A 152 14.58 37.05 5.39
C GLN A 152 13.96 35.65 5.55
N VAL A 153 14.21 34.77 4.60
CA VAL A 153 13.71 33.37 4.57
C VAL A 153 14.82 32.43 4.99
N LEU A 154 14.47 31.42 5.79
CA LEU A 154 15.31 30.26 6.06
C LEU A 154 14.97 29.17 5.03
N ILE A 155 15.92 28.81 4.19
CA ILE A 155 15.80 27.75 3.21
C ILE A 155 16.35 26.48 3.85
N VAL A 156 15.55 25.43 3.92
CA VAL A 156 15.98 24.11 4.38
C VAL A 156 15.85 23.14 3.22
N VAL A 157 16.96 22.55 2.82
CA VAL A 157 17.02 21.58 1.73
C VAL A 157 17.30 20.19 2.33
N VAL A 158 16.46 19.23 2.02
CA VAL A 158 16.63 17.83 2.39
C VAL A 158 16.94 17.04 1.15
N THR A 159 18.07 16.34 1.15
CA THR A 159 18.47 15.48 0.03
C THR A 159 18.69 14.06 0.48
N MET A 160 18.22 13.10 -0.32
CA MET A 160 18.44 11.68 -0.15
C MET A 160 18.57 11.00 -1.51
N ARG A 161 19.25 9.88 -1.59
CA ARG A 161 19.27 9.03 -2.80
C ARG A 161 18.82 7.64 -2.44
N ILE A 162 17.72 7.25 -3.02
CA ILE A 162 17.07 5.96 -2.80
C ILE A 162 16.73 5.29 -4.12
N ASP A 163 16.54 3.99 -4.06
CA ASP A 163 15.99 3.19 -5.15
C ASP A 163 15.17 2.04 -4.57
N LEU A 164 14.23 1.52 -5.33
CA LEU A 164 13.34 0.44 -4.94
C LEU A 164 13.42 -0.68 -5.98
N ALA A 165 13.44 -1.92 -5.51
CA ALA A 165 13.39 -3.09 -6.39
C ALA A 165 12.71 -4.27 -5.70
N TYR A 166 12.20 -5.22 -6.49
CA TYR A 166 11.82 -6.53 -6.00
C TYR A 166 12.98 -7.51 -6.15
N GLU A 167 13.20 -8.39 -5.15
CA GLU A 167 14.15 -9.49 -5.27
C GLU A 167 13.70 -10.49 -6.35
N GLU A 168 12.41 -10.84 -6.33
CA GLU A 168 11.73 -11.62 -7.36
C GLU A 168 10.38 -10.98 -7.69
N GLU A 169 10.24 -10.40 -8.86
CA GLU A 169 9.01 -9.76 -9.33
C GLU A 169 7.87 -10.76 -9.51
N ASP A 170 8.15 -11.98 -9.98
CA ASP A 170 7.17 -13.07 -10.06
C ASP A 170 6.50 -13.43 -8.71
N ALA A 171 7.13 -13.06 -7.58
CA ALA A 171 6.61 -13.30 -6.23
C ALA A 171 5.76 -12.12 -5.71
N VAL A 172 5.30 -11.28 -6.61
CA VAL A 172 4.45 -10.13 -6.32
C VAL A 172 3.12 -10.29 -7.06
N VAL A 173 2.02 -9.98 -6.40
CA VAL A 173 0.72 -9.80 -7.02
C VAL A 173 0.20 -8.43 -6.63
N THR A 174 -0.18 -7.65 -7.61
CA THR A 174 -0.86 -6.37 -7.42
C THR A 174 -2.28 -6.47 -7.94
N ALA A 175 -3.18 -5.74 -7.32
CA ALA A 175 -4.53 -5.57 -7.80
C ALA A 175 -4.87 -4.10 -7.92
N SER A 176 -5.69 -3.78 -8.90
CA SER A 176 -6.21 -2.43 -9.17
C SER A 176 -7.69 -2.49 -9.55
N GLY A 177 -8.33 -1.32 -9.57
CA GLY A 177 -9.73 -1.21 -9.98
C GLY A 177 -10.73 -1.73 -8.95
N LEU A 178 -10.33 -1.87 -7.68
CA LEU A 178 -11.23 -2.30 -6.62
C LEU A 178 -12.29 -1.22 -6.32
N SER A 179 -13.50 -1.67 -5.94
CA SER A 179 -14.56 -0.76 -5.50
C SER A 179 -14.09 0.10 -4.32
N THR A 180 -14.31 1.40 -4.42
CA THR A 180 -14.03 2.39 -3.35
C THR A 180 -15.31 2.91 -2.72
N ASP A 181 -16.45 2.29 -3.03
CA ASP A 181 -17.73 2.62 -2.41
C ASP A 181 -17.83 1.93 -1.04
N PHE A 182 -17.23 2.56 -0.04
CA PHE A 182 -17.18 2.06 1.34
C PHE A 182 -18.42 2.49 2.16
N ASN A 183 -19.61 2.54 1.57
CA ASN A 183 -20.84 2.95 2.27
C ASN A 183 -20.69 4.25 3.10
N GLN A 184 -19.82 5.15 2.67
CA GLN A 184 -19.58 6.40 3.36
C GLN A 184 -20.83 7.29 3.27
N PRO A 185 -21.31 7.82 4.41
CA PRO A 185 -22.33 8.86 4.36
C PRO A 185 -21.78 10.05 3.59
N THR A 186 -22.51 10.49 2.55
CA THR A 186 -22.15 11.67 1.77
C THR A 186 -21.92 12.86 2.70
N THR A 187 -20.68 13.25 2.90
CA THR A 187 -20.34 14.49 3.60
C THR A 187 -20.80 15.67 2.73
N THR A 188 -21.98 16.21 3.05
CA THR A 188 -22.41 17.49 2.48
C THR A 188 -21.51 18.56 3.06
N THR A 189 -20.54 19.01 2.29
CA THR A 189 -19.77 20.22 2.61
C THR A 189 -20.74 21.41 2.50
N ALA A 190 -21.06 22.02 3.64
CA ALA A 190 -21.85 23.26 3.75
C ALA A 190 -20.97 24.46 3.41
#